data_7a06ad48596045f55f254c52eb956b00
#
_entry.id   7a06ad48596045f55f254c52eb956b00
#
_cell.length_a   1.000
_cell.length_b   1.000
_cell.length_c   1.000
_cell.angle_alpha   90.00
_cell.angle_beta   90.00
_cell.angle_gamma   90.00
#
_symmetry.space_group_name_H-M   'P 1'
#
loop_
_entity.id
_entity.type
_entity.pdbx_description
1 polymer ?
#
loop_
_entity_poly.entity_id
_entity_poly.type
_entity_poly.pdbx_seq_one_letter_code
_entity_poly.pdbx_strand_id
1 'polypeptide(L)'
;YKRQHQGIYDVSMLSSIPGISIYSPDSFAELRESLDEAVSLDALTAVRYPRGGEPEYDRSVYHPICGDAAVAADYGVAPCLTVITYGRITAEASHAAEALSARGTAVRIIRLKKIYPVDAQALLPELRGEALYLLEEGIESGGVGEKLAAALLTALSVRGGRVPRTVVHAVHDRFVPHGDVPVSYTHLRAHETRSN
;
A
#
# COMPACT_ATOMS: atom_id res chain seq x y z
N TYR A 1 -28.00 -2.42 4.24
CA TYR A 1 -27.67 -2.17 5.66
C TYR A 1 -26.31 -2.71 6.13
N LYS A 2 -25.67 -3.62 5.36
CA LYS A 2 -24.36 -4.22 5.72
C LYS A 2 -23.14 -3.54 5.08
N ARG A 3 -23.30 -2.37 4.46
CA ARG A 3 -22.22 -1.63 3.78
C ARG A 3 -21.33 -0.80 4.69
N GLN A 4 -21.68 -0.70 5.97
CA GLN A 4 -21.08 0.21 6.96
C GLN A 4 -19.74 -0.29 7.57
N HIS A 5 -19.34 -1.54 7.29
CA HIS A 5 -18.16 -2.17 7.94
C HIS A 5 -17.03 -2.50 6.97
N GLN A 6 -17.01 -1.88 5.80
CA GLN A 6 -15.87 -1.99 4.87
C GLN A 6 -14.95 -0.79 5.11
N GLY A 7 -13.75 -1.03 5.60
CA GLY A 7 -12.73 -0.02 5.86
C GLY A 7 -12.14 0.64 4.59
N ILE A 8 -13.00 0.99 3.63
CA ILE A 8 -12.57 1.60 2.35
C ILE A 8 -12.33 3.10 2.53
N TYR A 9 -13.10 3.75 3.40
CA TYR A 9 -13.06 5.20 3.64
C TYR A 9 -12.31 5.60 4.90
N ASP A 10 -11.95 4.63 5.73
CA ASP A 10 -11.37 4.85 7.06
C ASP A 10 -10.07 5.67 6.99
N VAL A 11 -9.15 5.28 6.11
CA VAL A 11 -7.85 5.97 5.97
C VAL A 11 -8.04 7.40 5.46
N SER A 12 -8.89 7.60 4.45
CA SER A 12 -9.19 8.92 3.91
C SER A 12 -9.74 9.86 4.99
N MET A 13 -10.66 9.38 5.82
CA MET A 13 -11.26 10.15 6.92
C MET A 13 -10.26 10.39 8.06
N LEU A 14 -9.58 9.33 8.53
CA LEU A 14 -8.69 9.42 9.68
C LEU A 14 -7.45 10.25 9.38
N SER A 15 -6.88 10.15 8.19
CA SER A 15 -5.67 10.89 7.80
C SER A 15 -5.88 12.40 7.67
N SER A 16 -7.09 12.91 7.82
CA SER A 16 -7.39 14.33 7.96
C SER A 16 -7.24 14.86 9.40
N ILE A 17 -7.10 13.95 10.38
CA ILE A 17 -6.97 14.33 11.79
C ILE A 17 -5.50 14.67 12.09
N PRO A 18 -5.20 15.89 12.60
CA PRO A 18 -3.83 16.28 12.90
C PRO A 18 -3.17 15.37 13.95
N GLY A 19 -1.92 14.98 13.70
CA GLY A 19 -1.12 14.19 14.63
C GLY A 19 -1.46 12.70 14.70
N ILE A 20 -2.39 12.20 13.89
CA ILE A 20 -2.71 10.77 13.86
C ILE A 20 -1.60 9.97 13.19
N SER A 21 -1.32 8.79 13.74
CA SER A 21 -0.53 7.74 13.08
C SER A 21 -1.44 6.56 12.71
N ILE A 22 -1.31 6.03 11.49
CA ILE A 22 -2.11 4.90 11.03
C ILE A 22 -1.17 3.77 10.60
N TYR A 23 -1.36 2.59 11.20
CA TYR A 23 -0.63 1.36 10.88
C TYR A 23 -1.54 0.38 10.13
N SER A 24 -0.95 -0.42 9.26
CA SER A 24 -1.66 -1.46 8.51
C SER A 24 -0.86 -2.76 8.49
N PRO A 25 -0.82 -3.49 9.62
CA PRO A 25 -0.17 -4.79 9.69
C PRO A 25 -0.87 -5.81 8.80
N ASP A 26 -0.11 -6.77 8.26
CA ASP A 26 -0.63 -7.86 7.44
C ASP A 26 -0.41 -9.26 8.03
N SER A 27 0.20 -9.33 9.21
CA SER A 27 0.38 -10.55 9.99
C SER A 27 -0.01 -10.36 11.45
N PHE A 28 -0.26 -11.46 12.16
CA PHE A 28 -0.54 -11.40 13.60
C PHE A 28 0.65 -10.89 14.41
N ALA A 29 1.88 -11.20 13.97
CA ALA A 29 3.08 -10.69 14.59
C ALA A 29 3.16 -9.17 14.47
N GLU A 30 3.01 -8.61 13.27
CA GLU A 30 3.00 -7.17 13.06
C GLU A 30 1.81 -6.48 13.73
N LEU A 31 0.65 -7.14 13.81
CA LEU A 31 -0.50 -6.60 14.53
C LEU A 31 -0.15 -6.41 16.01
N ARG A 32 0.52 -7.39 16.63
CA ARG A 32 0.97 -7.27 18.02
C ARG A 32 1.96 -6.11 18.16
N GLU A 33 2.99 -6.06 17.32
CA GLU A 33 3.98 -4.97 17.33
C GLU A 33 3.31 -3.58 17.17
N SER A 34 2.38 -3.46 16.22
CA SER A 34 1.66 -2.20 16.00
C SER A 34 0.78 -1.79 17.19
N LEU A 35 0.18 -2.76 17.90
CA LEU A 35 -0.61 -2.48 19.09
C LEU A 35 0.28 -2.09 20.27
N ASP A 36 1.40 -2.80 20.48
CA ASP A 36 2.36 -2.48 21.54
C ASP A 36 2.95 -1.07 21.32
N GLU A 37 3.28 -0.72 20.08
CA GLU A 37 3.74 0.63 19.72
C GLU A 37 2.62 1.66 19.95
N ALA A 38 1.40 1.39 19.48
CA ALA A 38 0.27 2.30 19.63
C ALA A 38 -0.05 2.65 21.09
N VAL A 39 0.07 1.66 21.98
CA VAL A 39 -0.16 1.85 23.43
C VAL A 39 1.00 2.60 24.09
N SER A 40 2.23 2.43 23.60
CA SER A 40 3.42 3.10 24.15
C SER A 40 3.57 4.56 23.73
N LEU A 41 2.93 4.95 22.62
CA LEU A 41 2.98 6.33 22.11
C LEU A 41 1.95 7.22 22.84
N ASP A 42 2.39 8.38 23.29
CA ASP A 42 1.47 9.46 23.73
C ASP A 42 0.95 10.25 22.50
N ALA A 43 0.29 9.53 21.59
CA ALA A 43 -0.19 10.07 20.32
C ALA A 43 -1.45 9.36 19.84
N LEU A 44 -2.24 10.06 19.04
CA LEU A 44 -3.42 9.47 18.42
C LEU A 44 -3.01 8.43 17.39
N THR A 45 -3.40 7.18 17.59
CA THR A 45 -3.00 6.06 16.76
C THR A 45 -4.20 5.23 16.32
N ALA A 46 -4.20 4.81 15.06
CA ALA A 46 -5.15 3.86 14.50
C ALA A 46 -4.40 2.64 13.95
N VAL A 47 -4.89 1.44 14.26
CA VAL A 47 -4.36 0.19 13.70
C VAL A 47 -5.43 -0.44 12.84
N ARG A 48 -5.18 -0.50 11.54
CA ARG A 48 -6.07 -1.07 10.53
C ARG A 48 -5.59 -2.48 10.17
N TYR A 49 -6.36 -3.47 10.56
CA TYR A 49 -6.02 -4.88 10.27
C TYR A 49 -7.11 -5.54 9.41
N PRO A 50 -6.74 -6.53 8.57
CA PRO A 50 -7.68 -7.19 7.69
C PRO A 50 -8.63 -8.11 8.46
N ARG A 51 -9.83 -8.30 7.93
CA ARG A 51 -10.76 -9.33 8.40
C ARG A 51 -10.32 -10.70 7.84
N GLY A 52 -10.27 -11.73 8.68
CA GLY A 52 -9.91 -13.10 8.31
C GLY A 52 -8.48 -13.47 8.68
N GLY A 53 -7.94 -14.49 8.03
CA GLY A 53 -6.57 -14.97 8.25
C GLY A 53 -5.49 -14.07 7.63
N GLU A 54 -4.25 -14.42 7.88
CA GLU A 54 -3.12 -13.77 7.24
C GLU A 54 -3.13 -14.03 5.72
N PRO A 55 -2.76 -13.04 4.91
CA PRO A 55 -2.58 -13.26 3.48
C PRO A 55 -1.38 -14.19 3.23
N GLU A 56 -1.50 -15.06 2.23
CA GLU A 56 -0.49 -16.05 1.88
C GLU A 56 0.46 -15.48 0.81
N TYR A 57 1.69 -15.21 1.18
CA TYR A 57 2.80 -14.88 0.29
C TYR A 57 4.15 -15.08 1.04
N ASP A 58 5.25 -15.17 0.32
CA ASP A 58 6.57 -15.33 0.94
C ASP A 58 7.05 -14.02 1.56
N ARG A 59 6.93 -13.91 2.88
CA ARG A 59 7.42 -12.75 3.65
C ARG A 59 8.92 -12.76 3.83
N SER A 60 9.60 -13.90 3.66
CA SER A 60 11.04 -14.03 3.92
C SER A 60 11.90 -13.25 2.92
N VAL A 61 11.36 -12.95 1.73
CA VAL A 61 12.05 -12.14 0.72
C VAL A 61 12.05 -10.64 1.02
N TYR A 62 11.23 -10.21 1.99
CA TYR A 62 11.13 -8.80 2.38
C TYR A 62 12.17 -8.45 3.45
N HIS A 63 12.78 -7.29 3.29
CA HIS A 63 13.73 -6.72 4.23
C HIS A 63 13.28 -5.33 4.71
N PRO A 64 13.59 -4.94 5.96
CA PRO A 64 13.23 -3.63 6.49
C PRO A 64 13.86 -2.49 5.71
N ILE A 65 13.10 -1.41 5.52
CA ILE A 65 13.53 -0.13 4.98
C ILE A 65 12.89 1.01 5.78
N CYS A 66 13.42 2.22 5.64
CA CYS A 66 12.85 3.43 6.26
C CYS A 66 12.68 3.29 7.79
N GLY A 67 13.63 2.67 8.49
CA GLY A 67 13.59 2.50 9.95
C GLY A 67 12.41 1.66 10.42
N ASP A 68 12.14 0.55 9.76
CA ASP A 68 11.02 -0.37 10.01
C ASP A 68 9.61 0.15 9.67
N ALA A 69 9.47 1.38 9.20
CA ALA A 69 8.17 1.89 8.75
C ALA A 69 7.64 1.18 7.49
N ALA A 70 8.53 0.52 6.75
CA ALA A 70 8.20 -0.26 5.57
C ALA A 70 9.17 -1.44 5.38
N VAL A 71 8.79 -2.38 4.52
CA VAL A 71 9.64 -3.46 4.05
C VAL A 71 9.65 -3.50 2.52
N ALA A 72 10.73 -4.00 1.92
CA ALA A 72 10.85 -4.10 0.47
C ALA A 72 11.34 -5.47 0.03
N ALA A 73 10.92 -5.88 -1.17
CA ALA A 73 11.37 -7.08 -1.86
C ALA A 73 11.60 -6.80 -3.34
N ASP A 74 12.66 -7.39 -3.92
CA ASP A 74 12.96 -7.32 -5.34
C ASP A 74 12.64 -8.66 -6.00
N TYR A 75 11.75 -8.64 -6.97
CA TYR A 75 11.39 -9.77 -7.82
C TYR A 75 12.12 -9.63 -9.15
N GLY A 76 13.26 -10.30 -9.28
CA GLY A 76 14.16 -10.20 -10.41
C GLY A 76 15.31 -9.21 -10.21
N VAL A 77 16.15 -9.10 -11.23
CA VAL A 77 17.37 -8.25 -11.21
C VAL A 77 17.09 -6.91 -11.87
N ALA A 78 17.53 -5.82 -11.25
CA ALA A 78 17.36 -4.45 -11.74
C ALA A 78 15.88 -4.07 -12.00
N PRO A 79 15.05 -3.93 -10.96
CA PRO A 79 13.64 -3.60 -11.10
C PRO A 79 13.40 -2.35 -11.94
N CYS A 80 12.50 -2.46 -12.93
CA CYS A 80 12.09 -1.36 -13.80
C CYS A 80 10.79 -0.67 -13.32
N LEU A 81 10.12 -1.27 -12.34
CA LEU A 81 8.87 -0.80 -11.74
C LEU A 81 8.97 -0.92 -10.23
N THR A 82 8.52 0.10 -9.51
CA THR A 82 8.26 0.03 -8.07
C THR A 82 6.75 0.00 -7.82
N VAL A 83 6.30 -0.97 -7.04
CA VAL A 83 4.93 -1.04 -6.51
C VAL A 83 4.98 -0.68 -5.04
N ILE A 84 4.20 0.32 -4.60
CA ILE A 84 4.02 0.62 -3.19
C ILE A 84 2.61 0.21 -2.79
N THR A 85 2.51 -0.55 -1.72
CA THR A 85 1.24 -1.11 -1.23
C THR A 85 1.24 -1.25 0.28
N TYR A 86 0.14 -1.72 0.86
CA TYR A 86 0.02 -2.00 2.28
C TYR A 86 -1.08 -3.01 2.58
N GLY A 87 -1.03 -3.62 3.76
CA GLY A 87 -2.05 -4.54 4.23
C GLY A 87 -2.21 -5.77 3.35
N ARG A 88 -3.41 -6.31 3.29
CA ARG A 88 -3.71 -7.61 2.68
C ARG A 88 -3.41 -7.69 1.18
N ILE A 89 -3.61 -6.60 0.45
CA ILE A 89 -3.41 -6.56 -1.01
C ILE A 89 -1.93 -6.78 -1.41
N THR A 90 -1.01 -6.75 -0.45
CA THR A 90 0.41 -7.09 -0.65
C THR A 90 0.57 -8.50 -1.23
N ALA A 91 -0.25 -9.47 -0.83
CA ALA A 91 -0.18 -10.83 -1.38
C ALA A 91 -0.46 -10.83 -2.88
N GLU A 92 -1.50 -10.12 -3.33
CA GLU A 92 -1.82 -9.99 -4.75
C GLU A 92 -0.70 -9.29 -5.53
N ALA A 93 -0.10 -8.25 -4.94
CA ALA A 93 1.05 -7.57 -5.52
C ALA A 93 2.26 -8.50 -5.63
N SER A 94 2.54 -9.32 -4.61
CA SER A 94 3.64 -10.29 -4.60
C SER A 94 3.46 -11.36 -5.67
N HIS A 95 2.28 -11.97 -5.76
CA HIS A 95 1.98 -12.96 -6.80
C HIS A 95 2.08 -12.37 -8.22
N ALA A 96 1.61 -11.12 -8.40
CA ALA A 96 1.75 -10.43 -9.66
C ALA A 96 3.22 -10.15 -10.02
N ALA A 97 4.04 -9.75 -9.03
CA ALA A 97 5.46 -9.50 -9.23
C ALA A 97 6.24 -10.78 -9.56
N GLU A 98 5.91 -11.91 -8.93
CA GLU A 98 6.45 -13.23 -9.27
C GLU A 98 6.14 -13.60 -10.73
N ALA A 99 4.88 -13.44 -11.13
CA ALA A 99 4.45 -13.73 -12.51
C ALA A 99 5.12 -12.81 -13.54
N LEU A 100 5.32 -11.53 -13.23
CA LEU A 100 6.03 -10.58 -14.07
C LEU A 100 7.53 -10.90 -14.16
N SER A 101 8.16 -11.24 -13.04
CA SER A 101 9.56 -11.63 -12.97
C SER A 101 9.83 -12.89 -13.80
N ALA A 102 8.95 -13.89 -13.74
CA ALA A 102 9.03 -15.09 -14.57
C ALA A 102 8.94 -14.78 -16.09
N ARG A 103 8.37 -13.62 -16.45
CA ARG A 103 8.28 -13.12 -17.85
C ARG A 103 9.39 -12.12 -18.19
N GLY A 104 10.38 -11.95 -17.32
CA GLY A 104 11.53 -11.08 -17.54
C GLY A 104 11.32 -9.62 -17.14
N THR A 105 10.21 -9.28 -16.45
CA THR A 105 9.96 -7.93 -15.94
C THR A 105 10.24 -7.90 -14.44
N ALA A 106 11.36 -7.29 -14.05
CA ALA A 106 11.72 -7.19 -12.64
C ALA A 106 10.94 -6.08 -11.94
N VAL A 107 10.43 -6.38 -10.73
CA VAL A 107 9.56 -5.51 -9.94
C VAL A 107 10.11 -5.38 -8.53
N ARG A 108 10.14 -4.16 -7.99
CA ARG A 108 10.33 -3.91 -6.57
C ARG A 108 8.99 -3.68 -5.91
N ILE A 109 8.71 -4.39 -4.83
CA ILE A 109 7.56 -4.10 -3.96
C ILE A 109 8.06 -3.41 -2.71
N ILE A 110 7.39 -2.32 -2.32
CA ILE A 110 7.52 -1.66 -1.04
C ILE A 110 6.19 -1.80 -0.32
N ARG A 111 6.19 -2.48 0.82
CA ARG A 111 5.02 -2.60 1.68
C ARG A 111 5.17 -1.68 2.88
N LEU A 112 4.21 -0.78 3.04
CA LEU A 112 4.14 0.13 4.17
C LEU A 112 3.52 -0.59 5.37
N LYS A 113 4.18 -0.55 6.54
CA LYS A 113 3.64 -0.95 7.84
C LYS A 113 2.89 0.23 8.48
N LYS A 114 3.54 1.40 8.49
CA LYS A 114 2.93 2.69 8.83
C LYS A 114 2.49 3.38 7.55
N ILE A 115 1.18 3.54 7.40
CA ILE A 115 0.57 4.07 6.17
C ILE A 115 0.26 5.57 6.24
N TYR A 116 0.32 6.18 7.44
CA TYR A 116 0.17 7.61 7.61
C TYR A 116 0.77 8.08 8.96
N PRO A 117 1.50 9.20 9.00
CA PRO A 117 2.10 9.84 7.83
C PRO A 117 3.21 8.95 7.24
N VAL A 118 3.42 9.06 5.92
CA VAL A 118 4.50 8.38 5.23
C VAL A 118 5.64 9.37 4.98
N ASP A 119 6.86 9.01 5.34
CA ASP A 119 8.05 9.79 5.01
C ASP A 119 8.46 9.57 3.55
N ALA A 120 7.96 10.44 2.67
CA ALA A 120 8.29 10.40 1.25
C ALA A 120 9.79 10.60 0.99
N GLN A 121 10.49 11.38 1.82
CA GLN A 121 11.93 11.61 1.67
C GLN A 121 12.74 10.34 1.94
N ALA A 122 12.34 9.58 2.96
CA ALA A 122 12.96 8.29 3.26
C ALA A 122 12.68 7.24 2.19
N LEU A 123 11.54 7.29 1.51
CA LEU A 123 11.18 6.37 0.43
C LEU A 123 11.89 6.65 -0.91
N LEU A 124 12.29 7.90 -1.20
CA LEU A 124 12.90 8.24 -2.48
C LEU A 124 14.10 7.35 -2.87
N PRO A 125 15.08 7.07 -1.97
CA PRO A 125 16.22 6.21 -2.29
C PRO A 125 15.83 4.77 -2.60
N GLU A 126 14.64 4.37 -2.17
CA GLU A 126 14.13 3.01 -2.33
C GLU A 126 13.38 2.78 -3.65
N LEU A 127 13.02 3.84 -4.36
CA LEU A 127 12.36 3.71 -5.65
C LEU A 127 13.31 3.14 -6.71
N ARG A 128 12.79 2.25 -7.54
CA ARG A 128 13.53 1.62 -8.64
C ARG A 128 12.75 1.76 -9.94
N GLY A 129 13.48 1.87 -11.03
CA GLY A 129 12.90 1.95 -12.38
C GLY A 129 12.27 3.31 -12.70
N GLU A 130 11.52 3.33 -13.79
CA GLU A 130 10.93 4.54 -14.36
C GLU A 130 9.41 4.64 -14.12
N ALA A 131 8.82 3.61 -13.50
CA ALA A 131 7.41 3.54 -13.21
C ALA A 131 7.17 3.31 -11.71
N LEU A 132 6.14 3.96 -11.20
CA LEU A 132 5.64 3.86 -9.82
C LEU A 132 4.17 3.48 -9.85
N TYR A 133 3.82 2.39 -9.19
CA TYR A 133 2.46 1.92 -9.06
C TYR A 133 2.06 1.93 -7.59
N LEU A 134 1.05 2.72 -7.24
CA LEU A 134 0.52 2.82 -5.89
C LEU A 134 -0.76 1.99 -5.85
N LEU A 135 -0.75 0.89 -5.07
CA LEU A 135 -1.84 -0.08 -5.00
C LEU A 135 -2.45 -0.09 -3.61
N GLU A 136 -3.72 0.25 -3.49
CA GLU A 136 -4.42 0.32 -2.21
C GLU A 136 -5.85 -0.23 -2.24
N GLU A 137 -6.31 -0.72 -1.09
CA GLU A 137 -7.68 -1.20 -0.86
C GLU A 137 -8.65 -0.07 -0.46
N GLY A 138 -8.13 1.14 -0.25
CA GLY A 138 -8.89 2.33 0.11
C GLY A 138 -9.51 3.04 -1.08
N ILE A 139 -10.30 4.08 -0.78
CA ILE A 139 -10.80 5.00 -1.81
C ILE A 139 -9.64 5.87 -2.33
N GLU A 140 -9.66 6.16 -3.64
CA GLU A 140 -8.63 6.99 -4.29
C GLU A 140 -8.59 8.39 -3.69
N SER A 141 -9.75 9.05 -3.61
CA SER A 141 -9.85 10.42 -3.10
C SER A 141 -9.51 10.53 -1.61
N GLY A 142 -8.42 11.20 -1.29
CA GLY A 142 -7.88 11.34 0.06
C GLY A 142 -7.21 10.09 0.61
N GLY A 143 -7.04 9.04 -0.21
CA GLY A 143 -6.36 7.80 0.15
C GLY A 143 -4.86 7.96 0.38
N VAL A 144 -4.20 6.87 0.75
CA VAL A 144 -2.75 6.83 0.94
C VAL A 144 -2.03 7.09 -0.38
N GLY A 145 -2.51 6.46 -1.47
CA GLY A 145 -1.90 6.56 -2.79
C GLY A 145 -1.86 7.99 -3.31
N GLU A 146 -2.99 8.70 -3.25
CA GLU A 146 -3.05 10.11 -3.69
C GLU A 146 -2.10 11.00 -2.86
N LYS A 147 -2.13 10.89 -1.53
CA LYS A 147 -1.28 11.68 -0.63
C LYS A 147 0.19 11.37 -0.82
N LEU A 148 0.53 10.08 -0.94
CA LEU A 148 1.91 9.66 -1.14
C LEU A 148 2.43 10.06 -2.51
N ALA A 149 1.63 9.93 -3.58
CA ALA A 149 1.99 10.41 -4.91
C ALA A 149 2.34 11.91 -4.88
N ALA A 150 1.48 12.73 -4.29
CA ALA A 150 1.73 14.17 -4.16
C ALA A 150 3.00 14.47 -3.35
N ALA A 151 3.22 13.77 -2.24
CA ALA A 151 4.41 13.95 -1.41
C ALA A 151 5.71 13.52 -2.13
N LEU A 152 5.70 12.39 -2.83
CA LEU A 152 6.85 11.91 -3.62
C LEU A 152 7.16 12.86 -4.79
N LEU A 153 6.15 13.33 -5.52
CA LEU A 153 6.33 14.30 -6.61
C LEU A 153 6.93 15.60 -6.10
N THR A 154 6.44 16.10 -4.96
CA THR A 154 6.99 17.30 -4.32
C THR A 154 8.45 17.08 -3.92
N ALA A 155 8.76 15.97 -3.27
CA ALA A 155 10.12 15.63 -2.83
C ALA A 155 11.10 15.48 -4.01
N LEU A 156 10.67 14.87 -5.11
CA LEU A 156 11.45 14.74 -6.36
C LEU A 156 11.68 16.08 -7.02
N SER A 157 10.68 16.96 -7.06
CA SER A 157 10.81 18.31 -7.62
C SER A 157 11.87 19.11 -6.88
N VAL A 158 11.90 19.05 -5.55
CA VAL A 158 12.88 19.74 -4.72
C VAL A 158 14.30 19.22 -4.97
N ARG A 159 14.47 17.92 -5.19
CA ARG A 159 15.77 17.29 -5.46
C ARG A 159 16.25 17.39 -6.90
N GLY A 160 15.41 17.87 -7.82
CA GLY A 160 15.71 17.89 -9.24
C GLY A 160 15.75 16.48 -9.87
N GLY A 161 15.06 15.53 -9.25
CA GLY A 161 14.98 14.14 -9.72
C GLY A 161 14.00 13.95 -10.88
N ARG A 162 14.21 12.88 -11.67
CA ARG A 162 13.24 12.47 -12.70
C ARG A 162 11.99 11.92 -12.04
N VAL A 163 10.84 12.46 -12.41
CA VAL A 163 9.54 11.98 -11.94
C VAL A 163 9.19 10.65 -12.65
N PRO A 164 8.98 9.55 -11.92
CA PRO A 164 8.55 8.31 -12.53
C PRO A 164 7.13 8.42 -13.08
N ARG A 165 6.81 7.63 -14.10
CA ARG A 165 5.42 7.48 -14.55
C ARG A 165 4.61 6.86 -13.41
N THR A 166 3.74 7.65 -12.80
CA THR A 166 3.01 7.25 -11.59
C THR A 166 1.57 6.90 -11.90
N VAL A 167 1.10 5.77 -11.38
CA VAL A 167 -0.28 5.30 -11.44
C VAL A 167 -0.75 5.01 -10.01
N VAL A 168 -1.94 5.50 -9.66
CA VAL A 168 -2.65 5.14 -8.43
C VAL A 168 -3.77 4.18 -8.79
N HIS A 169 -3.78 3.00 -8.17
CA HIS A 169 -4.85 2.02 -8.30
C HIS A 169 -5.53 1.85 -6.94
N ALA A 170 -6.74 2.32 -6.86
CA ALA A 170 -7.55 2.37 -5.65
C ALA A 170 -9.03 2.19 -6.01
N VAL A 171 -9.89 2.17 -5.01
CA VAL A 171 -11.34 2.18 -5.25
C VAL A 171 -11.75 3.56 -5.74
N HIS A 172 -12.20 3.64 -7.00
CA HIS A 172 -12.76 4.88 -7.54
C HIS A 172 -14.10 5.21 -6.87
N ASP A 173 -14.60 6.42 -7.10
CA ASP A 173 -15.79 7.02 -6.49
C ASP A 173 -17.07 6.16 -6.65
N ARG A 174 -17.14 5.08 -5.87
CA ARG A 174 -18.28 4.16 -5.82
C ARG A 174 -18.33 3.35 -4.53
N PHE A 175 -19.52 2.95 -4.14
CA PHE A 175 -19.69 1.98 -3.06
C PHE A 175 -19.40 0.56 -3.57
N VAL A 176 -18.48 -0.12 -2.89
CA VAL A 176 -18.22 -1.55 -3.15
C VAL A 176 -19.36 -2.38 -2.54
N PRO A 177 -19.99 -3.29 -3.32
CA PRO A 177 -21.01 -4.19 -2.81
C PRO A 177 -20.44 -5.08 -1.68
N HIS A 178 -21.29 -5.43 -0.72
CA HIS A 178 -20.89 -6.39 0.31
C HIS A 178 -20.67 -7.78 -0.30
N GLY A 179 -19.53 -8.38 -0.01
CA GLY A 179 -19.15 -9.72 -0.47
C GLY A 179 -18.01 -10.25 0.37
N ASP A 180 -17.69 -11.52 0.22
CA ASP A 180 -16.45 -12.08 0.75
C ASP A 180 -15.24 -11.44 0.05
N VAL A 181 -14.10 -11.40 0.75
CA VAL A 181 -12.89 -10.74 0.25
C VAL A 181 -12.52 -11.15 -1.19
N PRO A 182 -12.54 -12.44 -1.60
CA PRO A 182 -12.27 -12.83 -2.97
C PRO A 182 -13.27 -12.26 -3.98
N VAL A 183 -14.56 -12.13 -3.61
CA VAL A 183 -15.62 -11.57 -4.47
C VAL A 183 -15.40 -10.07 -4.68
N SER A 184 -14.99 -9.35 -3.63
CA SER A 184 -14.69 -7.91 -3.71
C SER A 184 -13.53 -7.63 -4.68
N TYR A 185 -12.45 -8.44 -4.63
CA TYR A 185 -11.33 -8.32 -5.58
C TYR A 185 -11.71 -8.65 -7.02
N THR A 186 -12.58 -9.66 -7.23
CA THR A 186 -13.07 -10.00 -8.57
C THR A 186 -13.87 -8.83 -9.17
N HIS A 187 -14.66 -8.13 -8.37
CA HIS A 187 -15.39 -6.95 -8.81
C HIS A 187 -14.48 -5.77 -9.17
N LEU A 188 -13.36 -5.61 -8.50
CA LEU A 188 -12.35 -4.59 -8.84
C LEU A 188 -11.70 -4.90 -10.20
N ARG A 189 -11.36 -6.18 -10.46
CA ARG A 189 -10.78 -6.64 -11.74
C ARG A 189 -11.74 -6.56 -12.94
N ALA A 190 -13.03 -6.84 -12.75
CA ALA A 190 -14.01 -6.92 -13.84
C ALA A 190 -14.26 -5.58 -14.58
N HIS A 191 -13.83 -4.46 -14.03
CA HIS A 191 -13.99 -3.14 -14.64
C HIS A 191 -12.82 -2.66 -15.49
N GLU A 192 -11.63 -3.24 -15.32
CA GLU A 192 -10.47 -2.91 -16.17
C GLU A 192 -10.60 -3.44 -17.60
N THR A 193 -11.41 -4.48 -17.81
CA THR A 193 -11.61 -5.10 -19.14
C THR A 193 -12.70 -4.46 -19.98
N ARG A 194 -13.43 -3.45 -19.48
CA ARG A 194 -14.53 -2.78 -20.20
C ARG A 194 -14.20 -1.38 -20.74
N SER A 195 -12.97 -0.95 -20.65
CA SER A 195 -12.49 0.33 -21.20
C SER A 195 -11.64 0.06 -22.46
N ASN A 196 -12.26 -0.50 -23.48
CA ASN A 196 -11.78 -0.49 -24.88
C ASN A 196 -12.97 -0.19 -25.79
#